data_5ce14b99046dd5d41d25c63d5316f912
#
_entry.id   5ce14b99046dd5d41d25c63d5316f912
#
_cell.length_a   1.000
_cell.length_b   1.000
_cell.length_c   1.000
_cell.angle_alpha   90.00
_cell.angle_beta   90.00
_cell.angle_gamma   90.00
#
_symmetry.space_group_name_H-M   'P 1'
#
loop_
_entity.id
_entity.type
_entity.pdbx_description
1 polymer ?
#
loop_
_entity_poly.entity_id
_entity_poly.type
_entity_poly.pdbx_seq_one_letter_code
_entity_poly.pdbx_strand_id
1 'polypeptide(L)'
;RKNSHEQILSAFSDGEADILVGTQMIVKGHDFPDVTLVGVLAADMSLYASDYTAAEKTFQLLCQAAGRAGRGKNPGEVVIQTYAPDNYSIIAASHQDYDEFFEQEIVYRKLMGYPPVANMVSVLLQCSGESELEMATESVVQLIRKVKEQKYNELFVIGPADPPVSKINDIYRKIIYLKS
;
A
#
# COMPACT_ATOMS: atom_id res chain seq x y z
N ARG A 1 -11.03 -19.88 -14.92
CA ARG A 1 -9.87 -20.38 -15.68
C ARG A 1 -8.73 -20.53 -14.67
N LYS A 2 -8.76 -21.66 -13.94
CA LYS A 2 -7.91 -21.89 -12.76
C LYS A 2 -6.41 -22.07 -13.05
N ASN A 3 -6.00 -22.36 -14.28
CA ASN A 3 -4.62 -22.74 -14.63
C ASN A 3 -3.91 -21.79 -15.61
N SER A 4 -4.53 -20.67 -16.04
CA SER A 4 -3.88 -19.81 -17.05
C SER A 4 -2.67 -19.06 -16.51
N HIS A 5 -2.65 -18.73 -15.22
CA HIS A 5 -1.52 -18.05 -14.58
C HIS A 5 -0.29 -18.96 -14.51
N GLU A 6 -0.45 -20.20 -14.06
CA GLU A 6 0.63 -21.19 -14.01
C GLU A 6 1.19 -21.51 -15.41
N GLN A 7 0.33 -21.63 -16.41
CA GLN A 7 0.75 -21.86 -17.80
C GLN A 7 1.62 -20.72 -18.35
N ILE A 8 1.22 -19.45 -18.10
CA ILE A 8 1.99 -18.28 -18.53
C ILE A 8 3.37 -18.26 -17.85
N LEU A 9 3.42 -18.55 -16.56
CA LEU A 9 4.67 -18.56 -15.81
C LEU A 9 5.59 -19.70 -16.25
N SER A 10 5.06 -20.90 -16.52
CA SER A 10 5.83 -22.01 -17.08
C SER A 10 6.39 -21.68 -18.46
N ALA A 11 5.57 -21.16 -19.37
CA ALA A 11 6.02 -20.77 -20.71
C ALA A 11 7.16 -19.75 -20.67
N PHE A 12 7.12 -18.79 -19.76
CA PHE A 12 8.20 -17.84 -19.55
C PHE A 12 9.45 -18.51 -18.94
N SER A 13 9.25 -19.37 -17.96
CA SER A 13 10.36 -20.12 -17.31
C SER A 13 11.07 -21.08 -18.26
N ASP A 14 10.29 -21.68 -19.18
CA ASP A 14 10.80 -22.67 -20.15
C ASP A 14 11.41 -22.00 -21.41
N GLY A 15 11.40 -20.65 -21.45
CA GLY A 15 11.97 -19.89 -22.57
C GLY A 15 11.08 -19.86 -23.82
N GLU A 16 9.82 -20.20 -23.69
CA GLU A 16 8.82 -20.07 -24.79
C GLU A 16 8.35 -18.63 -25.02
N ALA A 17 8.66 -17.73 -24.06
CA ALA A 17 8.37 -16.29 -24.14
C ALA A 17 9.56 -15.49 -23.61
N ASP A 18 9.92 -14.40 -24.32
CA ASP A 18 11.03 -13.52 -23.97
C ASP A 18 10.61 -12.41 -23.00
N ILE A 19 9.34 -12.09 -22.93
CA ILE A 19 8.80 -10.98 -22.15
C ILE A 19 7.60 -11.45 -21.34
N LEU A 20 7.65 -11.23 -20.02
CA LEU A 20 6.53 -11.44 -19.11
C LEU A 20 5.96 -10.09 -18.67
N VAL A 21 4.69 -9.82 -18.94
CA VAL A 21 3.98 -8.61 -18.52
C VAL A 21 2.90 -8.95 -17.50
N GLY A 22 2.90 -8.24 -16.41
CA GLY A 22 1.88 -8.46 -15.37
C GLY A 22 1.91 -7.40 -14.28
N THR A 23 1.18 -7.66 -13.21
CA THR A 23 1.14 -6.79 -12.03
C THR A 23 2.14 -7.28 -10.96
N GLN A 24 2.12 -6.65 -9.80
CA GLN A 24 2.93 -7.07 -8.62
C GLN A 24 2.80 -8.58 -8.27
N MET A 25 1.77 -9.27 -8.78
CA MET A 25 1.58 -10.71 -8.54
C MET A 25 2.71 -11.56 -9.13
N ILE A 26 3.30 -11.14 -10.27
CA ILE A 26 4.40 -11.87 -10.90
C ILE A 26 5.72 -11.70 -10.14
N VAL A 27 5.85 -10.67 -9.32
CA VAL A 27 7.04 -10.39 -8.52
C VAL A 27 7.09 -11.30 -7.28
N LYS A 28 5.95 -11.80 -6.81
CA LYS A 28 5.84 -12.62 -5.59
C LYS A 28 5.92 -14.11 -5.89
N GLY A 29 6.84 -14.80 -5.24
CA GLY A 29 6.85 -16.27 -5.16
C GLY A 29 7.44 -17.00 -6.37
N HIS A 30 7.92 -16.29 -7.40
CA HIS A 30 8.54 -16.90 -8.58
C HIS A 30 10.01 -16.49 -8.69
N ASP A 31 10.85 -17.40 -9.11
CA ASP A 31 12.27 -17.15 -9.35
C ASP A 31 12.59 -17.45 -10.83
N PHE A 32 13.06 -16.42 -11.52
CA PHE A 32 13.46 -16.48 -12.92
C PHE A 32 14.93 -16.05 -13.02
N PRO A 33 15.89 -16.99 -12.94
CA PRO A 33 17.32 -16.65 -12.83
C PRO A 33 17.87 -15.92 -14.07
N ASP A 34 17.27 -16.14 -15.23
CA ASP A 34 17.76 -15.59 -16.50
C ASP A 34 17.14 -14.22 -16.86
N VAL A 35 16.38 -13.62 -15.94
CA VAL A 35 15.84 -12.26 -16.14
C VAL A 35 16.96 -11.23 -16.02
N THR A 36 17.25 -10.55 -17.12
CA THR A 36 18.27 -9.50 -17.24
C THR A 36 17.71 -8.10 -17.15
N LEU A 37 16.41 -7.90 -17.43
CA LEU A 37 15.75 -6.59 -17.36
C LEU A 37 14.43 -6.69 -16.61
N VAL A 38 14.23 -5.80 -15.64
CA VAL A 38 12.95 -5.56 -14.98
C VAL A 38 12.50 -4.13 -15.22
N GLY A 39 11.38 -3.94 -15.93
CA GLY A 39 10.73 -2.66 -16.12
C GLY A 39 9.56 -2.47 -15.15
N VAL A 40 9.57 -1.42 -14.36
CA VAL A 40 8.43 -1.02 -13.52
C VAL A 40 7.77 0.20 -14.14
N LEU A 41 6.52 0.06 -14.59
CA LEU A 41 5.76 1.14 -15.21
C LEU A 41 4.89 1.84 -14.17
N ALA A 42 4.84 3.18 -14.25
CA ALA A 42 4.01 4.03 -13.40
C ALA A 42 4.19 3.73 -11.89
N ALA A 43 5.44 3.69 -11.43
CA ALA A 43 5.83 3.32 -10.07
C ALA A 43 5.17 4.20 -8.99
N ASP A 44 4.85 5.44 -9.33
CA ASP A 44 4.20 6.41 -8.45
C ASP A 44 2.69 6.17 -8.26
N MET A 45 2.05 5.31 -9.04
CA MET A 45 0.61 5.06 -8.87
C MET A 45 0.27 4.53 -7.47
N SER A 46 1.16 3.75 -6.86
CA SER A 46 0.98 3.24 -5.50
C SER A 46 1.12 4.32 -4.42
N LEU A 47 1.79 5.43 -4.70
CA LEU A 47 1.91 6.58 -3.80
C LEU A 47 0.58 7.32 -3.59
N TYR A 48 -0.33 7.27 -4.55
CA TYR A 48 -1.63 7.94 -4.50
C TYR A 48 -2.71 7.11 -3.81
N ALA A 49 -2.36 5.97 -3.23
CA ALA A 49 -3.29 5.23 -2.38
C ALA A 49 -3.65 6.05 -1.14
N SER A 50 -4.93 6.06 -0.76
CA SER A 50 -5.42 6.74 0.44
C SER A 50 -5.03 5.95 1.72
N ASP A 51 -3.75 5.70 1.89
CA ASP A 51 -3.18 4.88 2.96
C ASP A 51 -1.85 5.49 3.41
N TYR A 52 -1.69 5.68 4.72
CA TYR A 52 -0.46 6.24 5.28
C TYR A 52 0.79 5.36 5.03
N THR A 53 0.60 4.10 4.68
CA THR A 53 1.68 3.16 4.31
C THR A 53 2.00 3.15 2.81
N ALA A 54 1.42 4.07 2.02
CA ALA A 54 1.58 4.08 0.57
C ALA A 54 3.05 4.19 0.12
N ALA A 55 3.81 5.09 0.75
CA ALA A 55 5.24 5.26 0.47
C ALA A 55 6.06 4.01 0.82
N GLU A 56 5.81 3.40 1.98
CA GLU A 56 6.45 2.15 2.40
C GLU A 56 6.12 0.99 1.45
N LYS A 57 4.86 0.84 1.06
CA LYS A 57 4.45 -0.18 0.09
C LYS A 57 5.10 0.03 -1.26
N THR A 58 5.23 1.28 -1.71
CA THR A 58 5.92 1.61 -2.96
C THR A 58 7.38 1.22 -2.88
N PHE A 59 8.10 1.63 -1.83
CA PHE A 59 9.49 1.24 -1.60
C PHE A 59 9.66 -0.29 -1.62
N GLN A 60 8.84 -1.02 -0.85
CA GLN A 60 8.90 -2.48 -0.77
C GLN A 60 8.66 -3.16 -2.12
N LEU A 61 7.67 -2.68 -2.89
CA LEU A 61 7.36 -3.24 -4.20
C LEU A 61 8.49 -3.01 -5.20
N LEU A 62 9.09 -1.82 -5.21
CA LEU A 62 10.21 -1.50 -6.07
C LEU A 62 11.46 -2.32 -5.73
N CYS A 63 11.80 -2.43 -4.45
CA CYS A 63 12.91 -3.29 -3.99
C CYS A 63 12.67 -4.77 -4.34
N GLN A 64 11.44 -5.27 -4.19
CA GLN A 64 11.11 -6.64 -4.59
C GLN A 64 11.27 -6.84 -6.10
N ALA A 65 10.83 -5.88 -6.91
CA ALA A 65 10.99 -5.92 -8.37
C ALA A 65 12.47 -5.88 -8.76
N ALA A 66 13.24 -4.96 -8.17
CA ALA A 66 14.67 -4.85 -8.39
C ALA A 66 15.42 -6.15 -8.06
N GLY A 67 15.05 -6.78 -6.97
CA GLY A 67 15.64 -8.07 -6.57
C GLY A 67 15.32 -9.25 -7.49
N ARG A 68 14.60 -9.05 -8.61
CA ARG A 68 14.36 -10.11 -9.63
C ARG A 68 15.34 -10.07 -10.79
N ALA A 69 15.96 -8.94 -11.06
CA ALA A 69 16.97 -8.82 -12.12
C ALA A 69 18.32 -9.37 -11.67
N GLY A 70 19.05 -10.02 -12.59
CA GLY A 70 20.46 -10.38 -12.40
C GLY A 70 20.75 -11.50 -11.39
N ARG A 71 19.82 -12.41 -11.16
CA ARG A 71 20.03 -13.58 -10.29
C ARG A 71 20.84 -14.70 -10.93
N GLY A 72 20.96 -14.68 -12.25
CA GLY A 72 21.73 -15.65 -13.01
C GLY A 72 23.19 -15.24 -13.22
N LYS A 73 23.75 -15.68 -14.34
CA LYS A 73 25.15 -15.40 -14.71
C LYS A 73 25.35 -13.99 -15.28
N ASN A 74 24.28 -13.38 -15.78
CA ASN A 74 24.34 -12.06 -16.41
C ASN A 74 23.91 -11.00 -15.40
N PRO A 75 24.53 -9.79 -15.45
CA PRO A 75 24.07 -8.67 -14.64
C PRO A 75 22.65 -8.29 -15.04
N GLY A 76 21.85 -7.87 -14.04
CA GLY A 76 20.49 -7.40 -14.26
C GLY A 76 20.41 -5.89 -14.25
N GLU A 77 19.49 -5.37 -15.03
CA GLU A 77 19.11 -3.95 -15.06
C GLU A 77 17.67 -3.76 -14.59
N VAL A 78 17.43 -2.66 -13.89
CA VAL A 78 16.07 -2.28 -13.44
C VAL A 78 15.76 -0.87 -13.92
N VAL A 79 14.66 -0.72 -14.65
CA VAL A 79 14.19 0.57 -15.14
C VAL A 79 12.89 0.92 -14.43
N ILE A 80 12.89 2.01 -13.67
CA ILE A 80 11.71 2.51 -12.95
C ILE A 80 11.18 3.74 -13.69
N GLN A 81 10.01 3.60 -14.32
CA GLN A 81 9.31 4.70 -14.95
C GLN A 81 8.36 5.34 -13.94
N THR A 82 8.46 6.66 -13.75
CA THR A 82 7.67 7.43 -12.79
C THR A 82 7.49 8.89 -13.26
N TYR A 83 6.43 9.53 -12.79
CA TYR A 83 6.21 10.98 -12.89
C TYR A 83 6.69 11.75 -11.64
N ALA A 84 7.13 11.03 -10.59
CA ALA A 84 7.61 11.60 -9.34
C ALA A 84 9.03 11.11 -9.01
N PRO A 85 10.05 11.40 -9.88
CA PRO A 85 11.41 10.88 -9.71
C PRO A 85 12.08 11.37 -8.42
N ASP A 86 11.67 12.53 -7.90
CA ASP A 86 12.21 13.11 -6.68
C ASP A 86 11.55 12.58 -5.39
N ASN A 87 10.62 11.64 -5.50
CA ASN A 87 9.98 11.06 -4.31
C ASN A 87 10.97 10.17 -3.56
N TYR A 88 11.13 10.41 -2.25
CA TYR A 88 12.11 9.72 -1.41
C TYR A 88 11.97 8.20 -1.42
N SER A 89 10.74 7.64 -1.52
CA SER A 89 10.55 6.19 -1.56
C SER A 89 11.02 5.57 -2.88
N ILE A 90 10.95 6.32 -3.99
CA ILE A 90 11.46 5.90 -5.30
C ILE A 90 12.98 6.01 -5.34
N ILE A 91 13.54 7.11 -4.83
CA ILE A 91 14.99 7.32 -4.74
C ILE A 91 15.63 6.22 -3.91
N ALA A 92 15.18 6.05 -2.68
CA ALA A 92 15.71 5.02 -1.78
C ALA A 92 15.54 3.59 -2.36
N ALA A 93 14.42 3.30 -3.05
CA ALA A 93 14.24 2.02 -3.72
C ALA A 93 15.22 1.81 -4.88
N SER A 94 15.60 2.87 -5.62
CA SER A 94 16.59 2.78 -6.70
C SER A 94 17.99 2.43 -6.18
N HIS A 95 18.32 2.85 -4.95
CA HIS A 95 19.54 2.49 -4.24
C HIS A 95 19.40 1.18 -3.44
N GLN A 96 18.18 0.65 -3.31
CA GLN A 96 17.83 -0.45 -2.40
C GLN A 96 18.23 -0.16 -0.94
N ASP A 97 18.19 1.11 -0.55
CA ASP A 97 18.61 1.59 0.77
C ASP A 97 17.41 1.80 1.69
N TYR A 98 17.26 0.87 2.64
CA TYR A 98 16.19 0.96 3.64
C TYR A 98 16.41 2.09 4.65
N ASP A 99 17.65 2.36 5.01
CA ASP A 99 17.94 3.39 6.01
C ASP A 99 17.64 4.77 5.44
N GLU A 100 18.00 5.03 4.17
CA GLU A 100 17.63 6.24 3.43
C GLU A 100 16.10 6.43 3.40
N PHE A 101 15.35 5.36 3.11
CA PHE A 101 13.89 5.39 3.14
C PHE A 101 13.37 5.69 4.55
N PHE A 102 13.85 4.96 5.55
CA PHE A 102 13.38 5.05 6.93
C PHE A 102 13.58 6.45 7.53
N GLU A 103 14.72 7.07 7.30
CA GLU A 103 15.02 8.42 7.80
C GLU A 103 13.99 9.45 7.32
N GLN A 104 13.54 9.39 6.08
CA GLN A 104 12.53 10.28 5.53
C GLN A 104 11.12 9.91 6.02
N GLU A 105 10.77 8.64 5.95
CA GLU A 105 9.45 8.14 6.33
C GLU A 105 9.14 8.39 7.80
N ILE A 106 10.11 8.19 8.71
CA ILE A 106 9.86 8.37 10.14
C ILE A 106 9.62 9.84 10.51
N VAL A 107 10.22 10.78 9.80
CA VAL A 107 9.97 12.22 9.98
C VAL A 107 8.54 12.54 9.56
N TYR A 108 8.10 12.03 8.43
CA TYR A 108 6.72 12.19 7.96
C TYR A 108 5.71 11.61 8.97
N ARG A 109 5.96 10.39 9.46
CA ARG A 109 5.08 9.74 10.45
C ARG A 109 5.03 10.47 11.78
N LYS A 110 6.15 11.05 12.22
CA LYS A 110 6.18 11.92 13.42
C LYS A 110 5.33 13.16 13.22
N LEU A 111 5.47 13.84 12.10
CA LEU A 111 4.73 15.06 11.79
C LEU A 111 3.21 14.79 11.71
N MET A 112 2.84 13.69 11.09
CA MET A 112 1.44 13.34 10.85
C MET A 112 0.79 12.55 11.99
N GLY A 113 1.55 12.12 13.00
CA GLY A 113 1.05 11.25 14.07
C GLY A 113 0.57 9.91 13.52
N TYR A 114 1.41 9.22 12.74
CA TYR A 114 1.13 7.88 12.21
C TYR A 114 1.95 6.80 12.91
N PRO A 115 1.47 5.55 12.94
CA PRO A 115 2.27 4.43 13.42
C PRO A 115 3.63 4.32 12.68
N PRO A 116 4.70 3.92 13.37
CA PRO A 116 4.80 3.44 14.75
C PRO A 116 4.97 4.52 15.80
N VAL A 117 5.00 5.79 15.43
CA VAL A 117 5.25 6.92 16.34
C VAL A 117 4.03 7.22 17.21
N ALA A 118 2.84 7.01 16.68
CA ALA A 118 1.58 7.16 17.39
C ALA A 118 0.74 5.89 17.21
N ASN A 119 -0.21 5.69 18.11
CA ASN A 119 -1.19 4.62 17.95
C ASN A 119 -2.34 5.10 17.07
N MET A 120 -2.80 4.24 16.19
CA MET A 120 -3.96 4.50 15.35
C MET A 120 -4.90 3.31 15.31
N VAL A 121 -6.19 3.57 15.50
CA VAL A 121 -7.27 2.58 15.41
C VAL A 121 -8.29 3.08 14.40
N SER A 122 -8.73 2.21 13.51
CA SER A 122 -9.85 2.46 12.62
C SER A 122 -11.10 1.72 13.10
N VAL A 123 -12.20 2.44 13.20
CA VAL A 123 -13.53 1.89 13.49
C VAL A 123 -14.31 1.90 12.19
N LEU A 124 -14.55 0.72 11.62
CA LEU A 124 -15.33 0.54 10.39
C LEU A 124 -16.76 0.16 10.77
N LEU A 125 -17.71 0.97 10.34
CA LEU A 125 -19.15 0.73 10.49
C LEU A 125 -19.72 0.26 9.15
N GLN A 126 -20.58 -0.73 9.18
CA GLN A 126 -21.17 -1.32 7.97
C GLN A 126 -22.64 -1.63 8.19
N CYS A 127 -23.50 -1.29 7.23
CA CYS A 127 -24.93 -1.62 7.26
C CYS A 127 -25.48 -1.75 5.83
N SER A 128 -26.53 -2.56 5.63
CA SER A 128 -27.26 -2.65 4.37
C SER A 128 -28.16 -1.47 4.11
N GLY A 129 -28.62 -0.77 5.15
CA GLY A 129 -29.39 0.48 5.06
C GLY A 129 -28.49 1.70 5.27
N GLU A 130 -28.55 2.66 4.35
CA GLU A 130 -27.73 3.86 4.43
C GLU A 130 -28.14 4.76 5.61
N SER A 131 -29.45 4.97 5.79
CA SER A 131 -29.97 5.78 6.88
C SER A 131 -29.68 5.18 8.26
N GLU A 132 -29.76 3.87 8.39
CA GLU A 132 -29.41 3.15 9.61
C GLU A 132 -27.92 3.26 9.92
N LEU A 133 -27.06 3.21 8.88
CA LEU A 133 -25.63 3.42 9.03
C LEU A 133 -25.33 4.83 9.54
N GLU A 134 -25.99 5.86 9.00
CA GLU A 134 -25.80 7.24 9.44
C GLU A 134 -26.18 7.43 10.89
N MET A 135 -27.36 6.97 11.31
CA MET A 135 -27.82 7.04 12.71
C MET A 135 -26.87 6.31 13.67
N ALA A 136 -26.42 5.11 13.28
CA ALA A 136 -25.48 4.33 14.07
C ALA A 136 -24.11 5.04 14.16
N THR A 137 -23.64 5.64 13.06
CA THR A 137 -22.40 6.39 13.01
C THR A 137 -22.43 7.61 13.92
N GLU A 138 -23.50 8.40 13.90
CA GLU A 138 -23.68 9.53 14.80
C GLU A 138 -23.64 9.09 16.26
N SER A 139 -24.34 8.01 16.60
CA SER A 139 -24.36 7.46 17.97
C SER A 139 -22.97 7.06 18.44
N VAL A 140 -22.19 6.40 17.58
CA VAL A 140 -20.80 6.01 17.88
C VAL A 140 -19.90 7.22 18.05
N VAL A 141 -20.03 8.22 17.17
CA VAL A 141 -19.26 9.48 17.27
C VAL A 141 -19.54 10.21 18.59
N GLN A 142 -20.82 10.31 18.99
CA GLN A 142 -21.20 10.92 20.26
C GLN A 142 -20.60 10.17 21.47
N LEU A 143 -20.62 8.82 21.43
CA LEU A 143 -19.99 8.00 22.46
C LEU A 143 -18.49 8.25 22.54
N ILE A 144 -17.79 8.26 21.40
CA ILE A 144 -16.36 8.50 21.34
C ILE A 144 -16.02 9.87 21.90
N ARG A 145 -16.77 10.92 21.53
CA ARG A 145 -16.58 12.28 22.03
C ARG A 145 -16.76 12.35 23.55
N LYS A 146 -17.79 11.73 24.08
CA LYS A 146 -18.04 11.67 25.52
C LYS A 146 -16.89 10.98 26.27
N VAL A 147 -16.39 9.86 25.77
CA VAL A 147 -15.28 9.12 26.35
C VAL A 147 -13.98 9.92 26.27
N LYS A 148 -13.74 10.59 25.13
CA LYS A 148 -12.61 11.51 24.96
C LYS A 148 -12.59 12.60 26.03
N GLU A 149 -13.70 13.32 26.20
CA GLU A 149 -13.83 14.42 27.17
C GLU A 149 -13.64 13.95 28.62
N GLN A 150 -14.09 12.77 28.96
CA GLN A 150 -13.99 12.23 30.33
C GLN A 150 -12.62 11.66 30.68
N LYS A 151 -11.90 11.07 29.70
CA LYS A 151 -10.74 10.24 30.05
C LYS A 151 -9.53 10.38 29.11
N TYR A 152 -9.74 10.81 27.86
CA TYR A 152 -8.68 10.76 26.84
C TYR A 152 -8.60 12.08 26.04
N ASN A 153 -8.29 13.18 26.71
CA ASN A 153 -8.25 14.51 26.09
C ASN A 153 -7.30 14.62 24.88
N GLU A 154 -6.23 13.83 24.87
CA GLU A 154 -5.23 13.81 23.78
C GLU A 154 -5.64 12.97 22.57
N LEU A 155 -6.78 12.25 22.67
CA LEU A 155 -7.27 11.44 21.56
C LEU A 155 -7.72 12.30 20.38
N PHE A 156 -7.12 12.13 19.22
CA PHE A 156 -7.58 12.72 17.98
C PHE A 156 -8.62 11.82 17.31
N VAL A 157 -9.76 12.42 16.93
CA VAL A 157 -10.85 11.73 16.24
C VAL A 157 -10.98 12.32 14.85
N ILE A 158 -10.81 11.51 13.81
CA ILE A 158 -10.89 11.90 12.41
C ILE A 158 -12.06 11.16 11.75
N GLY A 159 -12.94 11.89 11.13
CA GLY A 159 -14.18 11.36 10.56
C GLY A 159 -15.40 11.68 11.42
N PRO A 160 -16.56 11.08 11.15
CA PRO A 160 -16.76 9.96 10.20
C PRO A 160 -16.50 10.37 8.75
N ALA A 161 -16.00 9.44 7.95
CA ALA A 161 -15.74 9.65 6.53
C ALA A 161 -16.12 8.40 5.72
N ASP A 162 -16.30 8.58 4.42
CA ASP A 162 -16.46 7.47 3.51
C ASP A 162 -15.07 6.83 3.25
N PRO A 163 -14.93 5.50 3.39
CA PRO A 163 -13.72 4.84 2.95
C PRO A 163 -13.59 4.91 1.41
N PRO A 164 -12.39 4.63 0.83
CA PRO A 164 -12.17 4.66 -0.62
C PRO A 164 -13.19 3.84 -1.43
N VAL A 165 -13.73 2.78 -0.83
CA VAL A 165 -14.88 2.04 -1.35
C VAL A 165 -16.00 2.14 -0.32
N SER A 166 -16.94 3.05 -0.55
CA SER A 166 -18.04 3.36 0.37
C SER A 166 -19.16 2.32 0.38
N LYS A 167 -19.26 1.49 -0.68
CA LYS A 167 -20.28 0.45 -0.80
C LYS A 167 -19.70 -0.80 -1.45
N ILE A 168 -19.89 -1.97 -0.82
CA ILE A 168 -19.49 -3.29 -1.35
C ILE A 168 -20.66 -4.26 -1.17
N ASN A 169 -21.09 -4.93 -2.24
CA ASN A 169 -22.18 -5.93 -2.22
C ASN A 169 -23.43 -5.40 -1.48
N ASP A 170 -23.86 -4.18 -1.81
CA ASP A 170 -24.99 -3.48 -1.19
C ASP A 170 -24.87 -3.19 0.32
N ILE A 171 -23.65 -3.27 0.85
CA ILE A 171 -23.32 -2.87 2.22
C ILE A 171 -22.63 -1.50 2.19
N TYR A 172 -23.24 -0.51 2.81
CA TYR A 172 -22.70 0.83 3.00
C TYR A 172 -21.67 0.82 4.13
N ARG A 173 -20.69 1.75 4.06
CA ARG A 173 -19.53 1.76 4.96
C ARG A 173 -19.17 3.17 5.37
N LYS A 174 -18.85 3.35 6.65
CA LYS A 174 -18.26 4.57 7.23
C LYS A 174 -17.05 4.20 8.06
N ILE A 175 -16.07 5.11 8.13
CA ILE A 175 -14.85 4.89 8.89
C ILE A 175 -14.57 6.07 9.80
N ILE A 176 -14.08 5.77 11.01
CA ILE A 176 -13.60 6.75 11.98
C ILE A 176 -12.19 6.33 12.37
N TYR A 177 -11.25 7.25 12.39
CA TYR A 177 -9.90 7.00 12.89
C TYR A 177 -9.71 7.66 14.24
N LEU A 178 -9.07 6.94 15.14
CA LEU A 178 -8.68 7.38 16.47
C LEU A 178 -7.15 7.35 16.54
N LYS A 179 -6.51 8.45 16.95
CA LYS A 179 -5.06 8.57 17.11
C LYS A 179 -4.71 9.04 18.53
N SER A 180 -3.65 8.45 19.09
CA SER A 180 -3.14 8.81 20.41
C SER A 180 -1.62 8.75 20.47
#